data_0d33e8cfad724a987d0d09977321ac4f
#
_entry.id   0d33e8cfad724a987d0d09977321ac4f
#
_cell.length_a   1.000
_cell.length_b   1.000
_cell.length_c   1.000
_cell.angle_alpha   90.00
_cell.angle_beta   90.00
_cell.angle_gamma   90.00
#
_symmetry.space_group_name_H-M   'P 1'
#
loop_
_entity.id
_entity.type
_entity.pdbx_description
1 polymer ?
#
loop_
_entity_poly.entity_id
_entity_poly.type
_entity_poly.pdbx_seq_one_letter_code
_entity_poly.pdbx_strand_id
1 'polypeptide(L)'
;MKKNIILLMTAVFGVFVLAGCSEDDLKKTSAVLDSPTVENDFDRWLAKNYMEPYNIDFKYRFKDVLGDMDYNLTPADYGQAIKLAKLTLHLTLQVYDEVTGNRQFISENFPKIVHVIGSPAYNENNNIVLGVAEGGKMMTLYQVNIIDYLLSTKNIAQLNELFFKTMHHEFGHILHQTRPYSTDFNAVTPSSYVGDACFDTYRTDAAARQAGFITRYSSKAPDEDFVEQLSLYVTSTAAEWEAILAQGGSAGRPLLEQKNDIMRAYMLSTWDIN
;
A
#
# COMPACT_ATOMS: atom_id res chain seq x y z
N MET A 1 -34.94 -32.95 55.22
CA MET A 1 -35.09 -33.24 53.76
C MET A 1 -34.51 -32.17 52.86
N LYS A 2 -34.82 -30.86 53.03
CA LYS A 2 -34.33 -29.79 52.15
C LYS A 2 -32.77 -29.65 52.10
N LYS A 3 -32.04 -29.83 53.23
CA LYS A 3 -30.57 -29.73 53.28
C LYS A 3 -29.88 -30.84 52.49
N ASN A 4 -30.42 -32.06 52.51
CA ASN A 4 -29.83 -33.18 51.80
C ASN A 4 -30.03 -33.11 50.29
N ILE A 5 -31.13 -32.46 49.84
CA ILE A 5 -31.45 -32.24 48.43
C ILE A 5 -30.46 -31.18 47.85
N ILE A 6 -30.19 -30.11 48.60
CA ILE A 6 -29.21 -29.07 48.20
C ILE A 6 -27.80 -29.64 48.10
N LEU A 7 -27.39 -30.50 49.04
CA LEU A 7 -26.08 -31.16 49.02
C LEU A 7 -25.93 -32.10 47.82
N LEU A 8 -27.04 -32.83 47.47
CA LEU A 8 -27.05 -33.70 46.29
C LEU A 8 -27.00 -32.93 44.99
N MET A 9 -27.71 -31.81 44.89
CA MET A 9 -27.65 -30.93 43.70
C MET A 9 -26.28 -30.30 43.52
N THR A 10 -25.60 -29.86 44.58
CA THR A 10 -24.23 -29.32 44.49
C THR A 10 -23.21 -30.39 44.11
N ALA A 11 -23.35 -31.60 44.57
CA ALA A 11 -22.47 -32.70 44.19
C ALA A 11 -22.66 -33.14 42.74
N VAL A 12 -23.90 -33.15 42.21
CA VAL A 12 -24.19 -33.47 40.81
C VAL A 12 -23.70 -32.34 39.87
N PHE A 13 -23.83 -31.08 40.27
CA PHE A 13 -23.30 -29.95 39.50
C PHE A 13 -21.78 -29.91 39.47
N GLY A 14 -21.11 -30.28 40.58
CA GLY A 14 -19.65 -30.38 40.65
C GLY A 14 -19.05 -31.47 39.76
N VAL A 15 -19.78 -32.58 39.52
CA VAL A 15 -19.33 -33.69 38.64
C VAL A 15 -19.43 -33.28 37.14
N PHE A 16 -20.41 -32.46 36.76
CA PHE A 16 -20.54 -31.97 35.39
C PHE A 16 -19.49 -30.95 35.00
N VAL A 17 -18.90 -30.23 35.96
CA VAL A 17 -17.84 -29.23 35.66
C VAL A 17 -16.47 -29.90 35.44
N LEU A 18 -16.28 -31.14 35.92
CA LEU A 18 -15.04 -31.93 35.75
C LEU A 18 -15.04 -32.77 34.45
N ALA A 19 -16.16 -32.85 33.74
CA ALA A 19 -16.25 -33.41 32.39
C ALA A 19 -15.94 -32.38 31.30
N GLY A 20 -15.09 -31.40 31.60
CA GLY A 20 -14.55 -30.46 30.63
C GLY A 20 -13.67 -31.20 29.63
N CYS A 21 -13.95 -30.96 28.36
CA CYS A 21 -13.30 -31.42 27.14
C CYS A 21 -11.96 -32.11 27.37
N SER A 22 -11.89 -33.41 27.20
CA SER A 22 -10.62 -34.05 26.85
C SER A 22 -10.31 -33.55 25.43
N GLU A 23 -9.36 -32.66 25.32
CA GLU A 23 -8.79 -32.34 24.00
C GLU A 23 -8.24 -33.67 23.44
N ASP A 24 -8.79 -34.09 22.31
CA ASP A 24 -8.19 -35.20 21.57
C ASP A 24 -6.74 -34.84 21.26
N ASP A 25 -5.82 -35.72 21.53
CA ASP A 25 -4.41 -35.56 21.19
C ASP A 25 -4.30 -35.15 19.72
N LEU A 26 -3.79 -33.92 19.47
CA LEU A 26 -3.53 -33.44 18.13
C LEU A 26 -2.70 -34.50 17.40
N LYS A 27 -3.17 -34.91 16.23
CA LYS A 27 -2.40 -35.82 15.37
C LYS A 27 -1.02 -35.24 15.18
N LYS A 28 0.02 -36.01 15.52
CA LYS A 28 1.44 -35.59 15.36
C LYS A 28 1.84 -35.31 13.92
N THR A 29 1.07 -35.75 12.96
CA THR A 29 1.23 -35.40 11.53
C THR A 29 0.27 -34.30 11.18
N SER A 30 0.81 -33.15 10.74
CA SER A 30 0.02 -32.06 10.17
C SER A 30 -0.81 -32.60 8.99
N ALA A 31 -2.12 -32.25 8.97
CA ALA A 31 -2.96 -32.52 7.81
C ALA A 31 -2.63 -31.55 6.64
N VAL A 32 -1.88 -30.49 6.93
CA VAL A 32 -1.35 -29.58 5.91
C VAL A 32 -0.13 -30.26 5.31
N LEU A 33 -0.30 -30.79 4.12
CA LEU A 33 0.83 -31.22 3.28
C LEU A 33 1.55 -29.95 2.82
N ASP A 34 2.70 -29.67 3.41
CA ASP A 34 3.65 -28.73 2.81
C ASP A 34 4.08 -29.35 1.47
N SER A 35 3.44 -28.90 0.40
CA SER A 35 3.99 -29.11 -0.94
C SER A 35 5.29 -28.32 -0.99
N PRO A 36 6.46 -28.98 -1.07
CA PRO A 36 7.72 -28.24 -1.18
C PRO A 36 7.64 -27.38 -2.42
N THR A 37 7.58 -26.07 -2.22
CA THR A 37 7.69 -25.12 -3.33
C THR A 37 9.10 -25.28 -3.86
N VAL A 38 9.24 -25.83 -5.06
CA VAL A 38 10.56 -25.97 -5.69
C VAL A 38 11.09 -24.55 -5.91
N GLU A 39 12.13 -24.19 -5.17
CA GLU A 39 12.81 -22.90 -5.35
C GLU A 39 13.43 -22.83 -6.73
N ASN A 40 13.17 -21.73 -7.40
CA ASN A 40 13.80 -21.38 -8.66
C ASN A 40 14.86 -20.27 -8.47
N ASP A 41 15.52 -19.88 -9.56
CA ASP A 41 16.54 -18.83 -9.52
C ASP A 41 15.97 -17.48 -9.07
N PHE A 42 14.73 -17.19 -9.39
CA PHE A 42 14.09 -15.96 -8.97
C PHE A 42 13.75 -15.96 -7.48
N ASP A 43 13.33 -17.09 -6.91
CA ASP A 43 13.12 -17.20 -5.46
C ASP A 43 14.42 -16.92 -4.69
N ARG A 44 15.55 -17.50 -5.15
CA ARG A 44 16.87 -17.23 -4.57
C ARG A 44 17.29 -15.77 -4.73
N TRP A 45 16.98 -15.17 -5.86
CA TRP A 45 17.22 -13.75 -6.10
C TRP A 45 16.40 -12.87 -5.18
N LEU A 46 15.11 -13.18 -4.96
CA LEU A 46 14.22 -12.47 -4.03
C LEU A 46 14.69 -12.61 -2.58
N ALA A 47 15.10 -13.81 -2.16
CA ALA A 47 15.65 -14.02 -0.83
C ALA A 47 16.83 -13.08 -0.57
N LYS A 48 17.81 -13.03 -1.50
CA LYS A 48 19.01 -12.22 -1.38
C LYS A 48 18.76 -10.71 -1.45
N ASN A 49 17.81 -10.24 -2.28
CA ASN A 49 17.64 -8.82 -2.59
C ASN A 49 16.46 -8.16 -1.87
N TYR A 50 15.52 -8.95 -1.35
CA TYR A 50 14.32 -8.47 -0.67
C TYR A 50 14.21 -8.97 0.77
N MET A 51 14.26 -10.29 0.98
CA MET A 51 14.05 -10.88 2.29
C MET A 51 15.21 -10.59 3.24
N GLU A 52 16.44 -10.90 2.84
CA GLU A 52 17.62 -10.70 3.70
C GLU A 52 17.88 -9.23 4.05
N PRO A 53 17.86 -8.25 3.08
CA PRO A 53 18.19 -6.87 3.39
C PRO A 53 17.03 -6.06 3.97
N TYR A 54 15.76 -6.38 3.64
CA TYR A 54 14.60 -5.53 3.95
C TYR A 54 13.51 -6.24 4.74
N ASN A 55 13.60 -7.56 4.92
CA ASN A 55 12.53 -8.39 5.48
C ASN A 55 11.21 -8.22 4.71
N ILE A 56 11.30 -8.18 3.36
CA ILE A 56 10.17 -8.07 2.44
C ILE A 56 10.00 -9.37 1.68
N ASP A 57 8.79 -9.93 1.70
CA ASP A 57 8.40 -11.11 0.94
C ASP A 57 7.66 -10.67 -0.34
N PHE A 58 8.33 -10.76 -1.49
CA PHE A 58 7.76 -10.41 -2.79
C PHE A 58 7.00 -11.61 -3.36
N LYS A 59 5.65 -11.57 -3.28
CA LYS A 59 4.73 -12.63 -3.69
C LYS A 59 4.32 -12.49 -5.15
N TYR A 60 5.01 -13.20 -6.03
CA TYR A 60 4.67 -13.24 -7.47
C TYR A 60 3.84 -14.45 -7.86
N ARG A 61 3.86 -15.51 -7.06
CA ARG A 61 2.94 -16.65 -7.25
C ARG A 61 1.60 -16.30 -6.66
N PHE A 62 0.58 -16.37 -7.49
CA PHE A 62 -0.79 -16.07 -7.06
C PHE A 62 -1.21 -17.00 -5.92
N LYS A 63 -1.78 -16.41 -4.87
CA LYS A 63 -2.36 -17.13 -3.74
C LYS A 63 -3.73 -16.54 -3.48
N ASP A 64 -4.78 -17.33 -3.65
CA ASP A 64 -6.18 -16.91 -3.46
C ASP A 64 -6.40 -16.26 -2.07
N VAL A 65 -5.74 -16.79 -1.04
CA VAL A 65 -5.85 -16.28 0.34
C VAL A 65 -5.31 -14.85 0.52
N LEU A 66 -4.47 -14.36 -0.40
CA LEU A 66 -3.94 -13.00 -0.41
C LEU A 66 -4.67 -12.09 -1.40
N GLY A 67 -5.54 -12.66 -2.23
CA GLY A 67 -6.36 -11.90 -3.18
C GLY A 67 -7.63 -11.41 -2.52
N ASP A 68 -8.08 -10.22 -2.92
CA ASP A 68 -9.41 -9.75 -2.57
C ASP A 68 -10.45 -10.56 -3.35
N MET A 69 -11.38 -11.18 -2.63
CA MET A 69 -12.41 -12.07 -3.21
C MET A 69 -13.46 -11.31 -4.02
N ASP A 70 -13.54 -10.00 -3.88
CA ASP A 70 -14.46 -9.16 -4.64
C ASP A 70 -13.99 -8.93 -6.10
N TYR A 71 -12.74 -9.30 -6.42
CA TYR A 71 -12.16 -9.11 -7.74
C TYR A 71 -11.89 -10.42 -8.47
N ASN A 72 -12.13 -10.41 -9.77
CA ASN A 72 -11.70 -11.50 -10.67
C ASN A 72 -10.24 -11.29 -11.09
N LEU A 73 -9.33 -11.93 -10.37
CA LEU A 73 -7.90 -11.70 -10.51
C LEU A 73 -7.21 -12.81 -11.30
N THR A 74 -6.16 -12.47 -12.04
CA THR A 74 -5.29 -13.42 -12.73
C THR A 74 -3.85 -13.33 -12.25
N PRO A 75 -3.10 -14.44 -12.27
CA PRO A 75 -1.69 -14.44 -11.87
C PRO A 75 -0.84 -13.46 -12.67
N ALA A 76 0.20 -12.92 -12.03
CA ALA A 76 1.24 -12.20 -12.73
C ALA A 76 2.06 -13.15 -13.63
N ASP A 77 2.35 -12.73 -14.86
CA ASP A 77 3.31 -13.40 -15.73
C ASP A 77 4.70 -13.40 -15.07
N TYR A 78 5.35 -14.56 -15.11
CA TYR A 78 6.64 -14.77 -14.44
C TYR A 78 7.71 -13.78 -14.88
N GLY A 79 7.84 -13.56 -16.20
CA GLY A 79 8.84 -12.64 -16.76
C GLY A 79 8.56 -11.18 -16.38
N GLN A 80 7.29 -10.79 -16.35
CA GLN A 80 6.88 -9.43 -15.99
C GLN A 80 7.00 -9.19 -14.48
N ALA A 81 6.71 -10.19 -13.65
CA ALA A 81 6.96 -10.12 -12.20
C ALA A 81 8.44 -9.93 -11.88
N ILE A 82 9.36 -10.62 -12.59
CA ILE A 82 10.80 -10.40 -12.45
C ILE A 82 11.19 -8.96 -12.78
N LYS A 83 10.63 -8.39 -13.86
CA LYS A 83 10.91 -7.02 -14.28
C LYS A 83 10.43 -6.03 -13.22
N LEU A 84 9.20 -6.19 -12.75
CA LEU A 84 8.66 -5.32 -11.70
C LEU A 84 9.52 -5.40 -10.43
N ALA A 85 9.87 -6.60 -9.97
CA ALA A 85 10.72 -6.76 -8.78
C ALA A 85 12.06 -6.04 -8.93
N LYS A 86 12.71 -6.15 -10.08
CA LYS A 86 13.98 -5.44 -10.33
C LYS A 86 13.78 -3.92 -10.35
N LEU A 87 12.74 -3.44 -11.01
CA LEU A 87 12.42 -2.01 -11.06
C LEU A 87 12.09 -1.47 -9.66
N THR A 88 11.25 -2.16 -8.88
CA THR A 88 10.92 -1.78 -7.50
C THR A 88 12.16 -1.71 -6.61
N LEU A 89 13.04 -2.71 -6.72
CA LEU A 89 14.30 -2.69 -5.95
C LEU A 89 15.11 -1.43 -6.22
N HIS A 90 15.31 -1.09 -7.50
CA HIS A 90 16.20 0.01 -7.89
C HIS A 90 15.56 1.40 -7.82
N LEU A 91 14.26 1.50 -8.14
CA LEU A 91 13.56 2.78 -8.27
C LEU A 91 12.73 3.15 -7.03
N THR A 92 12.62 2.24 -6.06
CA THR A 92 11.91 2.51 -4.80
C THR A 92 12.80 2.18 -3.61
N LEU A 93 13.13 0.90 -3.36
CA LEU A 93 13.78 0.51 -2.10
C LEU A 93 15.19 1.11 -1.97
N GLN A 94 16.03 0.98 -2.99
CA GLN A 94 17.41 1.50 -2.96
C GLN A 94 17.49 3.03 -2.99
N VAL A 95 16.49 3.71 -3.55
CA VAL A 95 16.41 5.18 -3.50
C VAL A 95 16.26 5.65 -2.05
N TYR A 96 15.40 4.99 -1.27
CA TYR A 96 15.28 5.31 0.16
C TYR A 96 16.55 4.96 0.95
N ASP A 97 17.24 3.85 0.63
CA ASP A 97 18.53 3.52 1.24
C ASP A 97 19.57 4.62 0.99
N GLU A 98 19.61 5.16 -0.23
CA GLU A 98 20.54 6.21 -0.63
C GLU A 98 20.21 7.53 0.10
N VAL A 99 18.95 7.93 0.14
CA VAL A 99 18.51 9.19 0.77
C VAL A 99 18.65 9.15 2.29
N THR A 100 18.35 8.02 2.94
CA THR A 100 18.46 7.86 4.40
C THR A 100 19.84 7.38 4.87
N GLY A 101 20.70 6.98 3.94
CA GLY A 101 22.04 6.45 4.24
C GLY A 101 22.05 5.05 4.84
N ASN A 102 20.92 4.37 4.97
CA ASN A 102 20.84 3.02 5.53
C ASN A 102 19.56 2.28 5.07
N ARG A 103 19.55 0.95 5.26
CA ARG A 103 18.41 0.07 4.91
C ARG A 103 17.34 -0.01 6.00
N GLN A 104 17.62 0.54 7.17
CA GLN A 104 16.75 0.39 8.34
C GLN A 104 15.40 1.05 8.10
N PHE A 105 15.38 2.22 7.45
CA PHE A 105 14.15 2.93 7.14
C PHE A 105 13.15 2.06 6.38
N ILE A 106 13.58 1.41 5.30
CA ILE A 106 12.72 0.50 4.52
C ILE A 106 12.39 -0.77 5.32
N SER A 107 13.39 -1.37 5.97
CA SER A 107 13.16 -2.62 6.73
C SER A 107 12.24 -2.45 7.94
N GLU A 108 12.05 -1.24 8.46
CA GLU A 108 11.13 -0.95 9.56
C GLU A 108 9.75 -0.50 9.08
N ASN A 109 9.70 0.33 8.04
CA ASN A 109 8.49 1.08 7.70
C ASN A 109 7.78 0.58 6.43
N PHE A 110 8.48 -0.05 5.47
CA PHE A 110 7.85 -0.53 4.25
C PHE A 110 7.04 -1.82 4.49
N PRO A 111 5.97 -2.08 3.71
CA PRO A 111 5.18 -3.31 3.82
C PRO A 111 6.03 -4.57 3.76
N LYS A 112 5.72 -5.54 4.62
CA LYS A 112 6.48 -6.80 4.69
C LYS A 112 6.13 -7.77 3.58
N ILE A 113 5.01 -7.55 2.91
CA ILE A 113 4.57 -8.33 1.76
C ILE A 113 4.30 -7.37 0.60
N VAL A 114 4.90 -7.64 -0.54
CA VAL A 114 4.54 -7.05 -1.82
C VAL A 114 3.91 -8.14 -2.67
N HIS A 115 2.59 -8.06 -2.88
CA HIS A 115 1.83 -9.03 -3.66
C HIS A 115 1.54 -8.46 -5.04
N VAL A 116 1.84 -9.20 -6.10
CA VAL A 116 1.69 -8.73 -7.47
C VAL A 116 0.68 -9.57 -8.25
N ILE A 117 -0.26 -8.89 -8.89
CA ILE A 117 -1.41 -9.44 -9.62
C ILE A 117 -1.31 -9.05 -11.10
N GLY A 118 -1.57 -10.01 -11.98
CA GLY A 118 -1.43 -9.82 -13.41
C GLY A 118 -2.50 -8.95 -14.04
N SER A 119 -3.76 -9.11 -13.61
CA SER A 119 -4.91 -8.36 -14.11
C SER A 119 -5.15 -7.05 -13.39
N PRO A 120 -5.91 -6.11 -14.00
CA PRO A 120 -6.51 -5.01 -13.26
C PRO A 120 -7.54 -5.53 -12.24
N ALA A 121 -7.79 -4.74 -11.19
CA ALA A 121 -8.92 -4.87 -10.29
C ALA A 121 -9.89 -3.71 -10.53
N TYR A 122 -11.19 -3.98 -10.47
CA TYR A 122 -12.23 -2.97 -10.66
C TYR A 122 -13.13 -2.95 -9.43
N ASN A 123 -13.30 -1.78 -8.83
CA ASN A 123 -14.23 -1.61 -7.72
C ASN A 123 -15.70 -1.61 -8.20
N GLU A 124 -16.65 -1.55 -7.27
CA GLU A 124 -18.10 -1.53 -7.54
C GLU A 124 -18.52 -0.41 -8.51
N ASN A 125 -17.79 0.69 -8.55
CA ASN A 125 -18.04 1.82 -9.45
C ASN A 125 -17.33 1.66 -10.81
N ASN A 126 -16.79 0.48 -11.10
CA ASN A 126 -16.02 0.16 -12.30
C ASN A 126 -14.76 1.04 -12.50
N ASN A 127 -14.23 1.60 -11.42
CA ASN A 127 -12.96 2.29 -11.42
C ASN A 127 -11.82 1.29 -11.19
N ILE A 128 -10.71 1.50 -11.90
CA ILE A 128 -9.50 0.68 -11.72
C ILE A 128 -8.87 1.00 -10.36
N VAL A 129 -8.59 -0.06 -9.60
CA VAL A 129 -7.79 -0.01 -8.39
C VAL A 129 -6.34 -0.26 -8.79
N LEU A 130 -5.44 0.67 -8.52
CA LEU A 130 -4.02 0.58 -8.91
C LEU A 130 -3.20 -0.22 -7.91
N GLY A 131 -3.49 -0.04 -6.62
CA GLY A 131 -2.87 -0.74 -5.51
C GLY A 131 -3.70 -0.59 -4.25
N VAL A 132 -3.35 -1.35 -3.23
CA VAL A 132 -3.96 -1.29 -1.90
C VAL A 132 -2.89 -1.62 -0.86
N ALA A 133 -2.84 -0.84 0.23
CA ALA A 133 -2.02 -1.18 1.39
C ALA A 133 -2.91 -1.68 2.54
N GLU A 134 -2.90 -2.99 2.77
CA GLU A 134 -3.72 -3.62 3.81
C GLU A 134 -3.03 -3.55 5.18
N GLY A 135 -3.58 -2.71 6.06
CA GLY A 135 -3.12 -2.57 7.45
C GLY A 135 -1.62 -2.27 7.59
N GLY A 136 -1.00 -1.65 6.58
CA GLY A 136 0.43 -1.33 6.56
C GLY A 136 1.37 -2.54 6.44
N LYS A 137 0.83 -3.76 6.30
CA LYS A 137 1.62 -5.00 6.26
C LYS A 137 1.82 -5.57 4.87
N MET A 138 0.84 -5.41 4.01
CA MET A 138 0.86 -5.91 2.63
C MET A 138 0.51 -4.78 1.66
N MET A 139 1.24 -4.71 0.57
CA MET A 139 0.94 -3.87 -0.58
C MET A 139 0.65 -4.79 -1.77
N THR A 140 -0.53 -4.63 -2.36
CA THR A 140 -0.91 -5.36 -3.58
C THR A 140 -0.83 -4.42 -4.78
N LEU A 141 -0.14 -4.85 -5.84
CA LEU A 141 0.02 -4.12 -7.09
C LEU A 141 -0.68 -4.90 -8.21
N TYR A 142 -1.56 -4.22 -8.92
CA TYR A 142 -2.35 -4.80 -10.00
C TYR A 142 -1.77 -4.49 -11.39
N GLN A 143 -2.26 -5.16 -12.42
CA GLN A 143 -1.93 -4.94 -13.84
C GLN A 143 -0.48 -5.26 -14.22
N VAL A 144 0.20 -6.13 -13.50
CA VAL A 144 1.63 -6.43 -13.77
C VAL A 144 1.86 -6.95 -15.19
N ASN A 145 0.85 -7.61 -15.79
CA ASN A 145 0.96 -8.19 -17.14
C ASN A 145 1.00 -7.15 -18.28
N ILE A 146 0.98 -5.85 -17.97
CA ILE A 146 1.15 -4.79 -18.98
C ILE A 146 2.60 -4.27 -19.09
N ILE A 147 3.50 -4.69 -18.20
CA ILE A 147 4.87 -4.13 -18.11
C ILE A 147 5.63 -4.27 -19.42
N ASP A 148 5.56 -5.41 -20.08
CA ASP A 148 6.25 -5.63 -21.36
C ASP A 148 5.77 -4.67 -22.44
N TYR A 149 4.47 -4.43 -22.51
CA TYR A 149 3.90 -3.45 -23.42
C TYR A 149 4.40 -2.04 -23.10
N LEU A 150 4.37 -1.63 -21.82
CA LEU A 150 4.82 -0.29 -21.40
C LEU A 150 6.31 -0.06 -21.70
N LEU A 151 7.15 -1.06 -21.45
CA LEU A 151 8.58 -0.97 -21.74
C LEU A 151 8.86 -0.93 -23.25
N SER A 152 8.17 -1.75 -24.04
CA SER A 152 8.35 -1.79 -25.51
C SER A 152 7.92 -0.49 -26.19
N THR A 153 6.86 0.14 -25.68
CA THR A 153 6.33 1.41 -26.17
C THR A 153 7.00 2.63 -25.53
N LYS A 154 7.92 2.41 -24.57
CA LYS A 154 8.54 3.47 -23.76
C LYS A 154 7.53 4.39 -23.07
N ASN A 155 6.38 3.85 -22.69
CA ASN A 155 5.35 4.59 -21.95
C ASN A 155 5.71 4.68 -20.46
N ILE A 156 6.75 5.47 -20.17
CA ILE A 156 7.29 5.64 -18.82
C ILE A 156 6.27 6.34 -17.91
N ALA A 157 5.48 7.28 -18.45
CA ALA A 157 4.46 7.97 -17.67
C ALA A 157 3.42 6.99 -17.09
N GLN A 158 2.91 6.07 -17.91
CA GLN A 158 1.95 5.06 -17.44
C GLN A 158 2.61 4.02 -16.51
N LEU A 159 3.86 3.64 -16.78
CA LEU A 159 4.62 2.76 -15.88
C LEU A 159 4.77 3.40 -14.49
N ASN A 160 5.08 4.70 -14.45
CA ASN A 160 5.17 5.46 -13.22
C ASN A 160 3.82 5.53 -12.49
N GLU A 161 2.75 5.92 -13.18
CA GLU A 161 1.40 6.03 -12.60
C GLU A 161 0.92 4.71 -12.00
N LEU A 162 1.06 3.59 -12.73
CA LEU A 162 0.56 2.29 -12.30
C LEU A 162 1.35 1.67 -11.14
N PHE A 163 2.65 1.93 -11.05
CA PHE A 163 3.50 1.22 -10.10
C PHE A 163 4.21 2.15 -9.11
N PHE A 164 5.04 3.08 -9.59
CA PHE A 164 5.90 3.83 -8.67
C PHE A 164 5.13 4.88 -7.88
N LYS A 165 4.31 5.69 -8.55
CA LYS A 165 3.42 6.62 -7.86
C LYS A 165 2.50 5.89 -6.89
N THR A 166 1.90 4.79 -7.30
CA THR A 166 1.06 3.96 -6.43
C THR A 166 1.83 3.44 -5.22
N MET A 167 3.05 2.91 -5.41
CA MET A 167 3.87 2.46 -4.27
C MET A 167 4.18 3.59 -3.28
N HIS A 168 4.53 4.78 -3.76
CA HIS A 168 4.81 5.92 -2.90
C HIS A 168 3.53 6.45 -2.23
N HIS A 169 2.39 6.40 -2.90
CA HIS A 169 1.08 6.75 -2.34
C HIS A 169 0.73 5.84 -1.15
N GLU A 170 0.74 4.54 -1.35
CA GLU A 170 0.45 3.56 -0.30
C GLU A 170 1.48 3.61 0.85
N PHE A 171 2.74 3.77 0.50
CA PHE A 171 3.79 3.93 1.52
C PHE A 171 3.62 5.24 2.30
N GLY A 172 3.20 6.30 1.65
CA GLY A 172 2.83 7.57 2.28
C GLY A 172 1.76 7.39 3.37
N HIS A 173 0.71 6.60 3.10
CA HIS A 173 -0.31 6.25 4.10
C HIS A 173 0.29 5.55 5.32
N ILE A 174 1.20 4.61 5.13
CA ILE A 174 1.86 3.90 6.24
C ILE A 174 2.70 4.87 7.07
N LEU A 175 3.44 5.76 6.43
CA LEU A 175 4.28 6.74 7.11
C LEU A 175 3.45 7.66 8.00
N HIS A 176 2.40 8.29 7.47
CA HIS A 176 1.61 9.23 8.26
C HIS A 176 0.70 8.56 9.30
N GLN A 177 0.28 7.31 9.09
CA GLN A 177 -0.44 6.51 10.10
C GLN A 177 0.48 6.12 11.26
N THR A 178 1.77 5.93 11.00
CA THR A 178 2.78 5.62 12.03
C THR A 178 3.20 6.88 12.79
N ARG A 179 3.46 7.97 12.08
CA ARG A 179 3.81 9.29 12.62
C ARG A 179 3.01 10.35 11.87
N PRO A 180 1.95 10.93 12.49
CA PRO A 180 1.08 11.87 11.79
C PRO A 180 1.79 13.13 11.31
N TYR A 181 1.39 13.64 10.15
CA TYR A 181 1.80 14.95 9.64
C TYR A 181 1.06 16.08 10.38
N SER A 182 1.51 17.35 10.21
CA SER A 182 0.88 18.52 10.83
C SER A 182 -0.54 18.76 10.29
N THR A 183 -1.47 19.06 11.18
CA THR A 183 -2.83 19.48 10.83
C THR A 183 -2.89 20.77 10.02
N ASP A 184 -1.78 21.53 9.94
CA ASP A 184 -1.68 22.72 9.09
C ASP A 184 -1.87 22.39 7.62
N PHE A 185 -1.53 21.16 7.19
CA PHE A 185 -1.79 20.68 5.83
C PHE A 185 -3.30 20.71 5.52
N ASN A 186 -4.10 20.19 6.44
CA ASN A 186 -5.57 20.13 6.28
C ASN A 186 -6.18 21.55 6.29
N ALA A 187 -5.53 22.50 6.95
CA ALA A 187 -5.98 23.88 7.04
C ALA A 187 -5.76 24.70 5.76
N VAL A 188 -4.97 24.21 4.80
CA VAL A 188 -4.75 24.91 3.51
C VAL A 188 -6.02 24.93 2.66
N THR A 189 -6.79 23.83 2.63
CA THR A 189 -8.05 23.71 1.87
C THR A 189 -9.17 23.08 2.69
N PRO A 190 -9.52 23.61 3.88
CA PRO A 190 -10.28 22.88 4.91
C PRO A 190 -11.74 22.57 4.53
N SER A 191 -12.35 23.35 3.65
CA SER A 191 -13.76 23.23 3.28
C SER A 191 -13.99 22.68 1.87
N SER A 192 -12.93 22.22 1.20
CA SER A 192 -12.95 21.91 -0.22
C SER A 192 -12.89 20.42 -0.55
N TYR A 193 -12.80 19.56 0.46
CA TYR A 193 -12.83 18.11 0.27
C TYR A 193 -14.26 17.64 -0.07
N VAL A 194 -14.38 16.80 -1.09
CA VAL A 194 -15.67 16.42 -1.71
C VAL A 194 -15.98 14.91 -1.60
N GLY A 195 -15.15 14.16 -0.91
CA GLY A 195 -15.34 12.71 -0.74
C GLY A 195 -15.31 11.95 -2.07
N ASP A 196 -16.17 10.97 -2.20
CA ASP A 196 -16.23 10.12 -3.40
C ASP A 196 -16.70 10.86 -4.66
N ALA A 197 -17.20 12.10 -4.53
CA ALA A 197 -17.54 12.94 -5.66
C ALA A 197 -16.33 13.62 -6.34
N CYS A 198 -15.10 13.28 -5.96
CA CYS A 198 -13.86 13.92 -6.45
C CYS A 198 -13.73 13.91 -7.98
N PHE A 199 -14.09 12.82 -8.64
CA PHE A 199 -14.03 12.69 -10.10
C PHE A 199 -15.21 13.38 -10.81
N ASP A 200 -16.32 13.62 -10.12
CA ASP A 200 -17.46 14.35 -10.63
C ASP A 200 -17.33 15.85 -10.44
N THR A 201 -16.76 16.27 -9.32
CA THR A 201 -16.53 17.69 -8.99
C THR A 201 -15.44 18.26 -9.87
N TYR A 202 -14.32 17.54 -9.99
CA TYR A 202 -13.19 17.96 -10.83
C TYR A 202 -13.06 17.04 -12.03
N ARG A 203 -13.39 17.53 -13.23
CA ARG A 203 -13.35 16.72 -14.47
C ARG A 203 -11.93 16.48 -14.98
N THR A 204 -10.96 17.27 -14.55
CA THR A 204 -9.54 17.17 -14.91
C THR A 204 -8.66 17.51 -13.71
N ASP A 205 -7.43 16.99 -13.68
CA ASP A 205 -6.46 17.38 -12.67
C ASP A 205 -6.11 18.87 -12.74
N ALA A 206 -6.10 19.46 -13.92
CA ALA A 206 -5.90 20.90 -14.06
C ALA A 206 -6.99 21.72 -13.33
N ALA A 207 -8.25 21.28 -13.35
CA ALA A 207 -9.33 21.91 -12.60
C ALA A 207 -9.15 21.72 -11.08
N ALA A 208 -8.72 20.56 -10.64
CA ALA A 208 -8.40 20.30 -9.24
C ALA A 208 -7.22 21.16 -8.76
N ARG A 209 -6.17 21.32 -9.59
CA ARG A 209 -4.99 22.15 -9.30
C ARG A 209 -5.35 23.62 -9.09
N GLN A 210 -6.30 24.14 -9.83
CA GLN A 210 -6.79 25.52 -9.64
C GLN A 210 -7.51 25.70 -8.29
N ALA A 211 -8.04 24.62 -7.71
CA ALA A 211 -8.65 24.60 -6.38
C ALA A 211 -7.65 24.22 -5.25
N GLY A 212 -6.38 24.01 -5.56
CA GLY A 212 -5.33 23.66 -4.59
C GLY A 212 -5.21 22.15 -4.29
N PHE A 213 -5.70 21.30 -5.19
CA PHE A 213 -5.54 19.83 -5.12
C PHE A 213 -4.63 19.34 -6.24
N ILE A 214 -3.61 18.55 -5.91
CA ILE A 214 -2.59 18.14 -6.89
C ILE A 214 -3.16 17.22 -7.98
N THR A 215 -4.16 16.39 -7.63
CA THR A 215 -4.96 15.57 -8.52
C THR A 215 -6.45 15.71 -8.17
N ARG A 216 -7.33 15.20 -9.02
CA ARG A 216 -8.76 15.09 -8.69
C ARG A 216 -8.97 14.23 -7.43
N TYR A 217 -8.20 13.13 -7.32
CA TYR A 217 -8.29 12.20 -6.21
C TYR A 217 -7.87 12.84 -4.88
N SER A 218 -6.91 13.76 -4.88
CA SER A 218 -6.52 14.55 -3.70
C SER A 218 -7.71 15.24 -3.02
N SER A 219 -8.73 15.64 -3.78
CA SER A 219 -9.90 16.31 -3.22
C SER A 219 -10.85 15.39 -2.45
N LYS A 220 -10.57 14.09 -2.40
CA LYS A 220 -11.39 13.11 -1.69
C LYS A 220 -11.32 13.30 -0.17
N ALA A 221 -10.11 13.37 0.37
CA ALA A 221 -9.88 13.48 1.81
C ALA A 221 -8.49 14.07 2.10
N PRO A 222 -8.24 14.63 3.30
CA PRO A 222 -6.94 15.18 3.66
C PRO A 222 -5.78 14.19 3.56
N ASP A 223 -5.99 12.94 3.96
CA ASP A 223 -4.96 11.91 3.92
C ASP A 223 -4.62 11.51 2.47
N GLU A 224 -5.61 11.42 1.61
CA GLU A 224 -5.42 11.19 0.17
C GLU A 224 -4.67 12.35 -0.48
N ASP A 225 -4.99 13.57 -0.09
CA ASP A 225 -4.32 14.78 -0.59
C ASP A 225 -2.85 14.80 -0.19
N PHE A 226 -2.53 14.45 1.05
CA PHE A 226 -1.16 14.40 1.55
C PHE A 226 -0.32 13.36 0.77
N VAL A 227 -0.83 12.15 0.60
CA VAL A 227 -0.07 11.09 -0.08
C VAL A 227 -0.01 11.25 -1.58
N GLU A 228 -1.02 11.85 -2.22
CA GLU A 228 -0.96 12.25 -3.63
C GLU A 228 0.09 13.34 -3.86
N GLN A 229 0.16 14.33 -2.96
CA GLN A 229 1.21 15.35 -2.99
C GLN A 229 2.61 14.71 -2.89
N LEU A 230 2.81 13.80 -1.94
CA LEU A 230 4.06 13.08 -1.74
C LEU A 230 4.41 12.22 -2.96
N SER A 231 3.49 11.37 -3.40
CA SER A 231 3.76 10.41 -4.48
C SER A 231 4.08 11.07 -5.81
N LEU A 232 3.37 12.15 -6.17
CA LEU A 232 3.68 12.92 -7.37
C LEU A 232 4.99 13.70 -7.24
N TYR A 233 5.28 14.29 -6.08
CA TYR A 233 6.53 15.02 -5.86
C TYR A 233 7.75 14.12 -6.05
N VAL A 234 7.77 12.94 -5.44
CA VAL A 234 8.93 12.03 -5.50
C VAL A 234 9.08 11.31 -6.84
N THR A 235 8.02 11.23 -7.63
CA THR A 235 8.03 10.53 -8.93
C THR A 235 8.05 11.46 -10.14
N SER A 236 8.09 12.78 -9.93
CA SER A 236 8.17 13.78 -10.99
C SER A 236 9.58 14.35 -11.12
N THR A 237 10.00 14.63 -12.34
CA THR A 237 11.17 15.49 -12.56
C THR A 237 10.86 16.92 -12.14
N ALA A 238 11.89 17.74 -11.90
CA ALA A 238 11.71 19.15 -11.56
C ALA A 238 10.89 19.92 -12.63
N ALA A 239 11.06 19.57 -13.90
CA ALA A 239 10.31 20.21 -15.00
C ALA A 239 8.83 19.78 -15.02
N GLU A 240 8.54 18.50 -14.76
CA GLU A 240 7.17 17.99 -14.65
C GLU A 240 6.47 18.58 -13.43
N TRP A 241 7.17 18.66 -12.30
CA TRP A 241 6.64 19.26 -11.08
C TRP A 241 6.27 20.74 -11.29
N GLU A 242 7.14 21.52 -11.91
CA GLU A 242 6.85 22.92 -12.25
C GLU A 242 5.66 23.05 -13.19
N ALA A 243 5.56 22.17 -14.19
CA ALA A 243 4.41 22.13 -15.09
C ALA A 243 3.09 21.78 -14.37
N ILE A 244 3.15 20.92 -13.36
CA ILE A 244 2.01 20.60 -12.48
C ILE A 244 1.59 21.85 -11.68
N LEU A 245 2.52 22.52 -11.02
CA LEU A 245 2.26 23.73 -10.24
C LEU A 245 1.70 24.86 -11.12
N ALA A 246 2.22 25.02 -12.34
CA ALA A 246 1.76 26.04 -13.28
C ALA A 246 0.27 25.90 -13.65
N GLN A 247 -0.27 24.67 -13.65
CA GLN A 247 -1.69 24.44 -13.92
C GLN A 247 -2.61 24.93 -12.78
N GLY A 248 -2.08 25.15 -11.58
CA GLY A 248 -2.80 25.75 -10.47
C GLY A 248 -3.17 27.23 -10.71
N GLY A 249 -2.45 27.91 -11.62
CA GLY A 249 -2.67 29.33 -11.92
C GLY A 249 -2.41 30.21 -10.70
N SER A 250 -2.98 31.40 -10.70
CA SER A 250 -2.78 32.37 -9.61
C SER A 250 -3.48 32.00 -8.30
N ALA A 251 -4.54 31.20 -8.36
CA ALA A 251 -5.31 30.81 -7.19
C ALA A 251 -4.79 29.52 -6.54
N GLY A 252 -4.60 28.46 -7.32
CA GLY A 252 -4.26 27.14 -6.80
C GLY A 252 -2.77 26.94 -6.57
N ARG A 253 -1.88 27.54 -7.38
CA ARG A 253 -0.43 27.37 -7.23
C ARG A 253 0.08 27.68 -5.81
N PRO A 254 -0.27 28.82 -5.17
CA PRO A 254 0.19 29.09 -3.79
C PRO A 254 -0.27 28.02 -2.78
N LEU A 255 -1.46 27.47 -2.95
CA LEU A 255 -1.99 26.42 -2.09
C LEU A 255 -1.21 25.11 -2.26
N LEU A 256 -0.90 24.74 -3.51
CA LEU A 256 -0.10 23.56 -3.83
C LEU A 256 1.32 23.68 -3.28
N GLU A 257 1.95 24.86 -3.43
CA GLU A 257 3.29 25.14 -2.89
C GLU A 257 3.29 25.08 -1.37
N GLN A 258 2.30 25.67 -0.69
CA GLN A 258 2.18 25.58 0.77
C GLN A 258 2.02 24.13 1.26
N LYS A 259 1.19 23.32 0.61
CA LYS A 259 1.06 21.90 0.90
C LYS A 259 2.37 21.15 0.71
N ASN A 260 3.08 21.45 -0.38
CA ASN A 260 4.38 20.85 -0.66
C ASN A 260 5.41 21.19 0.42
N ASP A 261 5.46 22.43 0.88
CA ASP A 261 6.38 22.84 1.93
C ASP A 261 6.10 22.13 3.25
N ILE A 262 4.81 21.98 3.62
CA ILE A 262 4.41 21.23 4.83
C ILE A 262 4.80 19.75 4.70
N MET A 263 4.54 19.14 3.54
CA MET A 263 4.89 17.74 3.27
C MET A 263 6.41 17.53 3.33
N ARG A 264 7.19 18.40 2.70
CA ARG A 264 8.66 18.33 2.76
C ARG A 264 9.21 18.54 4.17
N ALA A 265 8.66 19.49 4.91
CA ALA A 265 9.03 19.72 6.30
C ALA A 265 8.74 18.49 7.18
N TYR A 266 7.64 17.80 6.95
CA TYR A 266 7.32 16.54 7.60
C TYR A 266 8.32 15.43 7.24
N MET A 267 8.63 15.24 5.94
CA MET A 267 9.59 14.22 5.52
C MET A 267 10.98 14.48 6.12
N LEU A 268 11.43 15.72 6.17
CA LEU A 268 12.71 16.08 6.75
C LEU A 268 12.70 15.92 8.29
N SER A 269 11.73 16.51 8.99
CA SER A 269 11.75 16.57 10.46
C SER A 269 11.40 15.24 11.13
N THR A 270 10.59 14.41 10.48
CA THR A 270 10.05 13.17 11.05
C THR A 270 10.83 11.94 10.60
N TRP A 271 11.31 11.95 9.36
CA TRP A 271 11.91 10.79 8.71
C TRP A 271 13.37 11.01 8.26
N ASP A 272 13.90 12.22 8.44
CA ASP A 272 15.26 12.63 7.99
C ASP A 272 15.46 12.46 6.47
N ILE A 273 14.40 12.72 5.70
CA ILE A 273 14.38 12.63 4.23
C ILE A 273 14.21 14.04 3.64
N ASN A 274 15.18 14.46 2.80
CA ASN A 274 15.18 15.78 2.14
C ASN A 274 15.12 15.63 0.62
#